data_a487499a32037a209454ccfcb4fac6bc
#
_entry.id   a487499a32037a209454ccfcb4fac6bc
#
_cell.length_a   1.000
_cell.length_b   1.000
_cell.length_c   1.000
_cell.angle_alpha   90.00
_cell.angle_beta   90.00
_cell.angle_gamma   90.00
#
_symmetry.space_group_name_H-M   'P 1'
#
loop_
_entity.id
_entity.type
_entity.pdbx_description
1 polymer ?
#
loop_
_entity_poly.entity_id
_entity_poly.type
_entity_poly.pdbx_seq_one_letter_code
_entity_poly.pdbx_strand_id
1 'polypeptide(L)' 'MTQTEFLNIVLPFKDKVFRLAKRLLVSREEAEDATQEVLLKLWNNKLKIAEYKNVEAFSMTMTKNYCFDK' A
#
# COMPACT_ATOMS: atom_id res chain seq x y z
N MET A 1 1.06 17.70 1.98
CA MET A 1 -0.07 16.75 2.02
C MET A 1 -0.47 16.49 3.47
N THR A 2 -1.73 16.68 3.80
CA THR A 2 -2.25 16.39 5.14
C THR A 2 -2.60 14.90 5.25
N GLN A 3 -2.79 14.42 6.49
CA GLN A 3 -3.21 13.05 6.71
C GLN A 3 -4.56 12.76 6.05
N THR A 4 -5.49 13.72 6.11
CA THR A 4 -6.80 13.54 5.48
C THR A 4 -6.67 13.40 3.97
N GLU A 5 -5.85 14.23 3.33
CA GLU A 5 -5.62 14.14 1.89
C GLU A 5 -4.99 12.81 1.52
N PHE A 6 -4.02 12.35 2.30
CA PHE A 6 -3.37 11.06 2.09
C PHE A 6 -4.39 9.92 2.17
N LEU A 7 -5.22 9.92 3.20
CA LEU A 7 -6.23 8.88 3.36
C LEU A 7 -7.23 8.86 2.20
N ASN A 8 -7.61 10.04 1.71
CA ASN A 8 -8.52 10.13 0.57
C ASN A 8 -7.91 9.52 -0.69
N ILE A 9 -6.57 9.55 -0.81
CA ILE A 9 -5.89 8.95 -1.94
C ILE A 9 -5.79 7.44 -1.80
N VAL A 10 -5.46 6.93 -0.61
CA VAL A 10 -5.15 5.51 -0.44
C VAL A 10 -6.34 4.64 -0.07
N LEU A 11 -7.36 5.18 0.60
CA LEU A 11 -8.52 4.37 1.00
C LEU A 11 -9.21 3.67 -0.17
N PRO A 12 -9.37 4.31 -1.35
CA PRO A 12 -10.02 3.63 -2.47
C PRO A 12 -9.34 2.34 -2.91
N PHE A 13 -8.03 2.18 -2.68
CA PHE A 13 -7.32 0.97 -3.09
C PHE A 13 -6.70 0.18 -1.93
N LYS A 14 -6.97 0.58 -0.69
CA LYS A 14 -6.47 -0.15 0.48
C LYS A 14 -6.88 -1.62 0.45
N ASP A 15 -8.14 -1.88 0.13
CA ASP A 15 -8.65 -3.25 0.06
C ASP A 15 -7.97 -4.06 -1.04
N LYS A 16 -7.63 -3.41 -2.15
CA LYS A 16 -6.91 -4.07 -3.23
C LYS A 16 -5.52 -4.49 -2.79
N VAL A 17 -4.83 -3.62 -2.03
CA VAL A 17 -3.52 -3.94 -1.46
C VAL A 17 -3.65 -5.15 -0.54
N PHE A 18 -4.64 -5.15 0.34
CA PHE A 18 -4.86 -6.26 1.26
C PHE A 18 -5.15 -7.57 0.51
N ARG A 19 -6.01 -7.53 -0.50
CA ARG A 19 -6.35 -8.72 -1.27
C ARG A 19 -5.12 -9.30 -1.97
N LEU A 20 -4.29 -8.45 -2.54
CA LEU A 20 -3.05 -8.91 -3.19
C LEU A 20 -2.12 -9.53 -2.16
N ALA A 21 -1.91 -8.86 -1.03
CA ALA A 21 -1.04 -9.37 0.03
C ALA A 21 -1.54 -10.71 0.54
N LYS A 22 -2.85 -10.85 0.76
CA LYS A 22 -3.43 -12.10 1.23
C LYS A 22 -3.24 -13.23 0.24
N ARG A 23 -3.35 -12.92 -1.06
CA ARG A 23 -3.13 -13.91 -2.10
C ARG A 23 -1.69 -14.42 -2.10
N LEU A 24 -0.74 -13.51 -1.90
CA LEU A 24 0.68 -13.85 -1.94
C LEU A 24 1.18 -14.51 -0.64
N LEU A 25 0.63 -14.11 0.51
CA LEU A 25 1.09 -14.58 1.82
C LEU A 25 0.23 -15.69 2.40
N VAL A 26 -0.99 -15.84 1.89
CA VAL A 26 -1.96 -16.87 2.32
C VAL A 26 -2.35 -16.76 3.79
N SER A 27 -1.93 -15.73 4.49
CA SER A 27 -2.23 -15.51 5.90
C SER A 27 -2.86 -14.14 6.08
N ARG A 28 -4.00 -14.10 6.75
CA ARG A 28 -4.69 -12.83 7.00
C ARG A 28 -3.86 -11.89 7.86
N GLU A 29 -3.22 -12.44 8.92
CA GLU A 29 -2.40 -11.62 9.81
C GLU A 29 -1.21 -11.02 9.08
N GLU A 30 -0.53 -11.82 8.28
CA GLU A 30 0.60 -11.33 7.49
C GLU A 30 0.15 -10.33 6.43
N ALA A 31 -1.04 -10.55 5.84
CA ALA A 31 -1.58 -9.63 4.86
C ALA A 31 -1.94 -8.28 5.48
N GLU A 32 -2.47 -8.30 6.72
CA GLU A 32 -2.76 -7.07 7.44
C GLU A 32 -1.48 -6.30 7.75
N ASP A 33 -0.43 -7.01 8.20
CA ASP A 33 0.86 -6.40 8.47
C ASP A 33 1.46 -5.80 7.19
N ALA A 34 1.39 -6.54 6.08
CA ALA A 34 1.91 -6.07 4.81
C ALA A 34 1.18 -4.81 4.35
N THR A 35 -0.15 -4.79 4.51
CA THR A 35 -0.96 -3.64 4.14
C THR A 35 -0.54 -2.42 4.96
N GLN A 36 -0.37 -2.57 6.27
CA GLN A 36 0.05 -1.48 7.13
C GLN A 36 1.44 -0.98 6.75
N GLU A 37 2.36 -1.89 6.44
CA GLU A 37 3.71 -1.51 6.03
C GLU A 37 3.71 -0.72 4.73
N VAL A 38 2.91 -1.17 3.77
CA VAL A 38 2.79 -0.46 2.49
C VAL A 38 2.24 0.95 2.71
N LEU A 39 1.18 1.06 3.52
CA LEU A 39 0.59 2.37 3.81
C LEU A 39 1.57 3.28 4.55
N LEU A 40 2.35 2.73 5.48
CA LEU A 40 3.35 3.50 6.20
C LEU A 40 4.45 3.99 5.26
N LYS A 41 4.93 3.14 4.36
CA LYS A 41 5.92 3.54 3.37
C LYS A 41 5.39 4.62 2.45
N LEU A 42 4.13 4.50 2.04
CA LEU A 42 3.50 5.54 1.23
C LEU A 42 3.44 6.86 1.97
N TRP A 43 3.07 6.82 3.25
CA TRP A 43 3.02 8.03 4.07
C TRP A 43 4.39 8.68 4.22
N ASN A 44 5.42 7.86 4.44
CA ASN A 44 6.79 8.36 4.56
C ASN A 44 7.31 8.97 3.26
N ASN A 45 6.73 8.58 2.12
CA ASN A 45 7.09 9.10 0.81
C ASN A 45 6.00 10.00 0.22
N LYS A 46 5.18 10.59 1.07
CA LYS A 46 4.00 11.34 0.63
C LYS A 46 4.29 12.49 -0.33
N LEU A 47 5.47 13.10 -0.20
CA LEU A 47 5.83 14.19 -1.12
C LEU A 47 6.11 13.67 -2.52
N LYS A 48 6.68 12.46 -2.61
CA LYS A 48 6.95 11.84 -3.91
C LYS A 48 5.68 11.31 -4.55
N ILE A 49 4.81 10.66 -3.76
CA ILE A 49 3.59 10.09 -4.34
C ILE A 49 2.64 11.16 -4.85
N ALA A 50 2.73 12.37 -4.34
CA ALA A 50 1.92 13.48 -4.84
C ALA A 50 2.25 13.79 -6.31
N GLU A 51 3.43 13.40 -6.78
CA GLU A 51 3.87 13.59 -8.16
C GLU A 51 3.55 12.41 -9.06
N TYR A 52 3.16 11.26 -8.49
CA TYR A 52 2.89 10.06 -9.26
C TYR A 52 1.53 10.16 -9.94
N LYS A 53 1.48 9.73 -11.21
CA LYS A 53 0.22 9.70 -11.95
C LYS A 53 -0.70 8.58 -11.50
N ASN A 54 -0.13 7.50 -10.99
CA ASN A 54 -0.91 6.34 -10.59
C ASN A 54 -0.37 5.76 -9.29
N VAL A 55 -0.87 6.29 -8.17
CA VAL A 55 -0.46 5.87 -6.84
C VAL A 55 -0.90 4.42 -6.58
N GLU A 56 -2.06 4.04 -7.11
CA GLU A 56 -2.55 2.67 -6.94
C GLU A 56 -1.58 1.65 -7.55
N ALA A 57 -1.15 1.87 -8.80
CA ALA A 57 -0.22 0.97 -9.46
C ALA A 57 1.11 0.89 -8.71
N PHE A 58 1.61 2.02 -8.24
CA PHE A 58 2.83 2.06 -7.44
C PHE A 58 2.67 1.26 -6.15
N SER A 59 1.52 1.43 -5.49
CA SER A 59 1.24 0.73 -4.24
C SER A 59 1.14 -0.78 -4.44
N MET A 60 0.55 -1.22 -5.54
CA MET A 60 0.45 -2.65 -5.85
C MET A 60 1.82 -3.24 -6.11
N THR A 61 2.69 -2.52 -6.82
CA THR A 61 4.07 -2.96 -7.04
C THR A 61 4.83 -3.06 -5.73
N MET A 62 4.68 -2.07 -4.86
CA MET A 62 5.32 -2.06 -3.54
C MET A 62 4.84 -3.25 -2.71
N THR A 63 3.54 -3.55 -2.73
CA THR A 63 2.94 -4.67 -2.02
C THR A 63 3.54 -5.99 -2.50
N LYS A 64 3.61 -6.16 -3.82
CA LYS A 64 4.17 -7.36 -4.43
C LYS A 64 5.62 -7.56 -4.01
N ASN A 65 6.43 -6.50 -4.10
CA ASN A 65 7.84 -6.58 -3.71
C ASN A 65 8.00 -6.92 -2.22
N TYR A 66 7.21 -6.30 -1.37
CA TYR A 66 7.25 -6.56 0.07
C TYR A 66 6.93 -8.02 0.36
N CYS A 67 5.88 -8.56 -0.28
CA CYS A 67 5.45 -9.93 -0.03
C CYS A 67 6.46 -10.96 -0.55
N PHE A 68 7.13 -10.66 -1.65
CA PHE A 68 8.13 -11.57 -2.21
C PHE A 68 9.43 -11.59 -1.40
N ASP A 69 9.71 -10.53 -0.66
CA ASP A 69 10.91 -10.47 0.19
C ASP A 69 10.74 -11.20 1.51
N LYS A 70 9.55 -11.67 1.81
CA LYS A 70 9.29 -12.38 3.07
C LYS A 70 9.50 -13.90 3.00
#